data_ea5183dbde4fbdead7409eedb8e94785
#
_entry.id   ea5183dbde4fbdead7409eedb8e94785
#
_cell.length_a   1.000
_cell.length_b   1.000
_cell.length_c   1.000
_cell.angle_alpha   90.00
_cell.angle_beta   90.00
_cell.angle_gamma   90.00
#
_symmetry.space_group_name_H-M   'P 1'
#
loop_
_entity.id
_entity.type
_entity.pdbx_description
1 polymer ?
#
loop_
_entity_poly.entity_id
_entity_poly.type
_entity_poly.pdbx_seq_one_letter_code
_entity_poly.pdbx_strand_id
1 'polypeptide(L)'
;DFVLLCSCIFITCAETSVGKNALNEKPWIEKLQRLFPWLAACVLLGLVVIMACTLVQITGNANSIWQLDKWLSIVTDTRAGQIWILRIVFSILLLILILYLHKTSKSIWLYNICAIAAALPLIAGTFASHTVLEALTFTTVLPYAIHVVLAGVWLGALPGFLLLVYEEKESIS
;
A
#
# COMPACT_ATOMS: atom_id res chain seq x y z
N ASP A 1 1.59 0.98 -1.50
CA ASP A 1 1.00 0.05 -0.52
C ASP A 1 2.07 -0.73 0.26
N PHE A 2 3.10 -1.28 -0.40
CA PHE A 2 4.16 -2.08 0.24
C PHE A 2 4.80 -1.37 1.44
N VAL A 3 5.29 -0.15 1.26
CA VAL A 3 5.97 0.61 2.31
C VAL A 3 5.02 0.89 3.49
N LEU A 4 3.75 1.20 3.20
CA LEU A 4 2.74 1.46 4.23
C LEU A 4 2.43 0.21 5.05
N LEU A 5 2.20 -0.94 4.38
CA LEU A 5 1.96 -2.22 5.04
C LEU A 5 3.05 -2.52 6.06
N CYS A 6 4.29 -2.41 5.65
CA CYS A 6 5.42 -2.83 6.47
C CYS A 6 5.80 -1.84 7.53
N SER A 7 5.68 -0.54 7.23
CA SER A 7 5.90 0.47 8.25
C SER A 7 4.90 0.32 9.39
N CYS A 8 3.63 -0.01 9.09
CA CYS A 8 2.62 -0.30 10.12
C CYS A 8 2.96 -1.56 10.90
N ILE A 9 3.35 -2.66 10.23
CA ILE A 9 3.77 -3.90 10.89
C ILE A 9 5.03 -3.67 11.73
N PHE A 10 6.03 -2.95 11.20
CA PHE A 10 7.27 -2.65 11.92
C PHE A 10 7.01 -1.87 13.21
N ILE A 11 6.17 -0.82 13.16
CA ILE A 11 5.76 -0.07 14.34
C ILE A 11 5.06 -0.99 15.35
N THR A 12 4.14 -1.84 14.90
CA THR A 12 3.42 -2.79 15.77
C THR A 12 4.38 -3.77 16.44
N CYS A 13 5.33 -4.35 15.70
CA CYS A 13 6.32 -5.27 16.25
C CYS A 13 7.27 -4.57 17.24
N ALA A 14 7.69 -3.34 16.94
CA ALA A 14 8.51 -2.56 17.83
C ALA A 14 7.78 -2.20 19.13
N GLU A 15 6.50 -1.83 19.08
CA GLU A 15 5.66 -1.56 20.26
C GLU A 15 5.47 -2.79 21.15
N THR A 16 5.27 -3.97 20.56
CA THR A 16 5.13 -5.22 21.31
C THR A 16 6.42 -5.64 21.99
N SER A 17 7.57 -5.30 21.41
CA SER A 17 8.89 -5.70 21.93
C SER A 17 9.42 -4.77 23.05
N VAL A 18 9.10 -3.48 23.01
CA VAL A 18 9.70 -2.45 23.89
C VAL A 18 8.73 -1.95 24.96
N GLY A 19 7.43 -2.26 24.85
CA GLY A 19 6.38 -1.82 25.78
C GLY A 19 5.65 -0.56 25.30
N LYS A 20 4.34 -0.52 25.60
CA LYS A 20 3.38 0.43 25.00
C LYS A 20 3.69 1.93 25.18
N ASN A 21 4.47 2.32 26.16
CA ASN A 21 4.71 3.73 26.47
C ASN A 21 6.08 4.24 25.97
N ALA A 22 7.03 3.35 25.70
CA ALA A 22 8.40 3.73 25.37
C ALA A 22 8.61 4.16 23.91
N LEU A 23 7.69 3.77 23.01
CA LEU A 23 7.81 4.04 21.57
C LEU A 23 7.09 5.32 21.14
N ASN A 24 6.07 5.76 21.86
CA ASN A 24 5.33 6.99 21.51
C ASN A 24 6.17 8.27 21.60
N GLU A 25 7.32 8.22 22.27
CA GLU A 25 8.26 9.32 22.43
C GLU A 25 9.43 9.27 21.44
N LYS A 26 9.49 8.24 20.58
CA LYS A 26 10.63 8.08 19.66
C LYS A 26 10.46 8.93 18.40
N PRO A 27 11.41 9.85 18.10
CA PRO A 27 11.30 10.80 16.99
C PRO A 27 11.26 10.15 15.61
N TRP A 28 11.85 8.95 15.43
CA TRP A 28 11.79 8.22 14.16
C TRP A 28 10.37 7.76 13.78
N ILE A 29 9.53 7.44 14.77
CA ILE A 29 8.13 7.06 14.54
C ILE A 29 7.34 8.26 14.02
N GLU A 30 7.55 9.44 14.59
CA GLU A 30 6.90 10.66 14.11
C GLU A 30 7.33 11.03 12.69
N LYS A 31 8.63 10.89 12.39
CA LYS A 31 9.14 11.10 11.04
C LYS A 31 8.48 10.13 10.04
N LEU A 32 8.40 8.85 10.40
CA LEU A 32 7.77 7.82 9.57
C LEU A 32 6.27 8.08 9.37
N GLN A 33 5.55 8.43 10.43
CA GLN A 33 4.13 8.77 10.35
C GLN A 33 3.83 9.98 9.46
N ARG A 34 4.68 11.00 9.46
CA ARG A 34 4.56 12.16 8.57
C ARG A 34 4.68 11.80 7.10
N LEU A 35 5.37 10.70 6.78
CA LEU A 35 5.51 10.20 5.40
C LEU A 35 4.26 9.42 4.93
N PHE A 36 3.47 8.84 5.84
CA PHE A 36 2.34 7.98 5.49
C PHE A 36 1.32 8.61 4.54
N PRO A 37 0.82 9.84 4.76
CA PRO A 37 -0.12 10.47 3.84
C PRO A 37 0.47 10.67 2.44
N TRP A 38 1.75 11.04 2.36
CA TRP A 38 2.45 11.22 1.08
C TRP A 38 2.63 9.92 0.33
N LEU A 39 3.00 8.84 1.06
CA LEU A 39 3.10 7.51 0.48
C LEU A 39 1.75 7.01 -0.04
N ALA A 40 0.67 7.24 0.70
CA ALA A 40 -0.68 6.88 0.26
C ALA A 40 -1.12 7.68 -0.98
N ALA A 41 -0.80 8.97 -1.02
CA ALA A 41 -1.06 9.81 -2.20
C ALA A 41 -0.25 9.34 -3.43
N CYS A 42 1.04 9.00 -3.24
CA CYS A 42 1.88 8.43 -4.31
C CYS A 42 1.32 7.11 -4.84
N VAL A 43 0.77 6.25 -3.97
CA VAL A 43 0.12 4.99 -4.38
C VAL A 43 -1.10 5.28 -5.26
N LEU A 44 -1.98 6.19 -4.85
CA LEU A 44 -3.14 6.57 -5.64
C LEU A 44 -2.75 7.14 -7.00
N LEU A 45 -1.77 8.05 -7.03
CA LEU A 45 -1.25 8.60 -8.27
C LEU A 45 -0.67 7.50 -9.17
N GLY A 46 0.12 6.59 -8.60
CA GLY A 46 0.69 5.45 -9.32
C GLY A 46 -0.37 4.54 -9.94
N LEU A 47 -1.49 4.29 -9.24
CA LEU A 47 -2.61 3.51 -9.77
C LEU A 47 -3.24 4.20 -10.98
N VAL A 48 -3.42 5.53 -10.94
CA VAL A 48 -3.96 6.30 -12.07
C VAL A 48 -2.99 6.25 -13.26
N VAL A 49 -1.70 6.43 -13.02
CA VAL A 49 -0.67 6.38 -14.07
C VAL A 49 -0.62 5.00 -14.72
N ILE A 50 -0.61 3.92 -13.94
CA ILE A 50 -0.61 2.55 -14.46
C ILE A 50 -1.84 2.32 -15.34
N MET A 51 -3.01 2.76 -14.93
CA MET A 51 -4.23 2.60 -15.71
C MET A 51 -4.21 3.43 -16.99
N ALA A 52 -3.68 4.66 -16.94
CA ALA A 52 -3.47 5.49 -18.14
C ALA A 52 -2.53 4.81 -19.13
N CYS A 53 -1.41 4.24 -18.67
CA CYS A 53 -0.51 3.46 -19.51
C CYS A 53 -1.20 2.24 -20.12
N THR A 54 -2.01 1.51 -19.35
CA THR A 54 -2.78 0.36 -19.83
C THR A 54 -3.79 0.79 -20.91
N LEU A 55 -4.48 1.92 -20.70
CA LEU A 55 -5.41 2.48 -21.67
C LEU A 55 -4.71 2.81 -23.01
N VAL A 56 -3.54 3.44 -22.95
CA VAL A 56 -2.74 3.74 -24.15
C VAL A 56 -2.29 2.45 -24.84
N GLN A 57 -1.86 1.45 -24.09
CA GLN A 57 -1.45 0.15 -24.66
C GLN A 57 -2.60 -0.56 -25.37
N ILE A 58 -3.82 -0.55 -24.79
CA ILE A 58 -4.99 -1.20 -25.40
C ILE A 58 -5.48 -0.45 -26.62
N THR A 59 -5.50 0.88 -26.57
CA THR A 59 -6.06 1.71 -27.67
C THR A 59 -5.03 2.05 -28.77
N GLY A 60 -3.73 1.88 -28.49
CA GLY A 60 -2.65 2.29 -29.40
C GLY A 60 -2.54 3.81 -29.60
N ASN A 61 -3.28 4.62 -28.83
CA ASN A 61 -3.36 6.08 -29.02
C ASN A 61 -3.25 6.83 -27.68
N ALA A 62 -2.24 7.69 -27.56
CA ALA A 62 -2.02 8.50 -26.36
C ALA A 62 -3.17 9.49 -26.07
N ASN A 63 -3.89 9.94 -27.08
CA ASN A 63 -5.01 10.86 -26.89
C ASN A 63 -6.22 10.21 -26.19
N SER A 64 -6.26 8.88 -26.10
CA SER A 64 -7.31 8.16 -25.39
C SER A 64 -7.35 8.48 -23.88
N ILE A 65 -6.24 8.97 -23.31
CA ILE A 65 -6.17 9.42 -21.91
C ILE A 65 -7.18 10.54 -21.63
N TRP A 66 -7.48 11.37 -22.60
CA TRP A 66 -8.40 12.50 -22.46
C TRP A 66 -9.86 12.14 -22.79
N GLN A 67 -10.14 10.90 -23.15
CA GLN A 67 -11.46 10.41 -23.55
C GLN A 67 -12.10 9.63 -22.41
N LEU A 68 -13.06 10.25 -21.72
CA LEU A 68 -13.74 9.66 -20.56
C LEU A 68 -14.48 8.35 -20.90
N ASP A 69 -15.06 8.28 -22.10
CA ASP A 69 -15.74 7.09 -22.63
C ASP A 69 -14.82 5.86 -22.66
N LYS A 70 -13.55 6.06 -22.99
CA LYS A 70 -12.54 4.99 -23.01
C LYS A 70 -12.21 4.48 -21.59
N TRP A 71 -12.10 5.41 -20.64
CA TRP A 71 -11.91 5.03 -19.23
C TRP A 71 -13.09 4.23 -18.70
N LEU A 72 -14.31 4.69 -18.97
CA LEU A 72 -15.52 4.01 -18.57
C LEU A 72 -15.60 2.62 -19.19
N SER A 73 -15.38 2.47 -20.50
CA SER A 73 -15.41 1.17 -21.18
C SER A 73 -14.41 0.18 -20.55
N ILE A 74 -13.15 0.60 -20.27
CA ILE A 74 -12.21 -0.31 -19.64
C ILE A 74 -12.67 -0.72 -18.25
N VAL A 75 -13.19 0.21 -17.46
CA VAL A 75 -13.65 -0.06 -16.09
C VAL A 75 -14.87 -0.99 -16.08
N THR A 76 -15.84 -0.81 -16.98
CA THR A 76 -17.06 -1.60 -17.01
C THR A 76 -16.88 -2.94 -17.72
N ASP A 77 -16.14 -2.95 -18.81
CA ASP A 77 -16.14 -4.07 -19.75
C ASP A 77 -14.94 -5.01 -19.54
N THR A 78 -13.95 -4.59 -18.72
CA THR A 78 -12.77 -5.41 -18.47
C THR A 78 -12.61 -5.79 -16.99
N ARG A 79 -12.20 -7.05 -16.76
CA ARG A 79 -11.86 -7.53 -15.43
C ARG A 79 -10.71 -6.74 -14.80
N ALA A 80 -9.71 -6.37 -15.60
CA ALA A 80 -8.58 -5.56 -15.15
C ALA A 80 -9.04 -4.19 -14.63
N GLY A 81 -9.98 -3.53 -15.33
CA GLY A 81 -10.55 -2.26 -14.89
C GLY A 81 -11.37 -2.37 -13.61
N GLN A 82 -12.16 -3.46 -13.44
CA GLN A 82 -12.91 -3.72 -12.22
C GLN A 82 -11.97 -3.92 -11.01
N ILE A 83 -10.88 -4.68 -11.18
CA ILE A 83 -9.87 -4.87 -10.14
C ILE A 83 -9.15 -3.55 -9.83
N TRP A 84 -8.89 -2.73 -10.82
CA TRP A 84 -8.28 -1.41 -10.64
C TRP A 84 -9.16 -0.48 -9.80
N ILE A 85 -10.47 -0.42 -10.06
CA ILE A 85 -11.42 0.32 -9.20
C ILE A 85 -11.38 -0.19 -7.76
N LEU A 86 -11.41 -1.51 -7.57
CA LEU A 86 -11.32 -2.10 -6.24
C LEU A 86 -10.05 -1.67 -5.50
N ARG A 87 -8.92 -1.65 -6.19
CA ARG A 87 -7.64 -1.17 -5.63
C ARG A 87 -7.68 0.30 -5.27
N ILE A 88 -8.29 1.15 -6.08
CA ILE A 88 -8.49 2.59 -5.77
C ILE A 88 -9.35 2.75 -4.52
N VAL A 89 -10.47 2.05 -4.43
CA VAL A 89 -11.36 2.11 -3.25
C VAL A 89 -10.60 1.72 -1.98
N PHE A 90 -9.86 0.61 -1.99
CA PHE A 90 -9.05 0.20 -0.85
C PHE A 90 -7.93 1.20 -0.52
N SER A 91 -7.30 1.80 -1.53
CA SER A 91 -6.25 2.81 -1.31
C SER A 91 -6.82 4.12 -0.75
N ILE A 92 -8.04 4.52 -1.14
CA ILE A 92 -8.74 5.67 -0.54
C ILE A 92 -9.12 5.37 0.91
N LEU A 93 -9.65 4.19 1.21
CA LEU A 93 -9.94 3.77 2.58
C LEU A 93 -8.67 3.78 3.45
N LEU A 94 -7.56 3.28 2.92
CA LEU A 94 -6.27 3.34 3.59
C LEU A 94 -5.83 4.78 3.87
N LEU A 95 -5.96 5.68 2.90
CA LEU A 95 -5.64 7.10 3.08
C LEU A 95 -6.49 7.73 4.19
N ILE A 96 -7.79 7.46 4.21
CA ILE A 96 -8.71 7.94 5.26
C ILE A 96 -8.28 7.42 6.63
N LEU A 97 -7.95 6.13 6.75
CA LEU A 97 -7.46 5.53 7.99
C LEU A 97 -6.14 6.15 8.47
N ILE A 98 -5.21 6.42 7.56
CA ILE A 98 -3.94 7.08 7.85
C ILE A 98 -4.16 8.51 8.35
N LEU A 99 -5.04 9.26 7.71
CA LEU A 99 -5.38 10.62 8.14
C LEU A 99 -6.08 10.62 9.51
N TYR A 100 -6.91 9.62 9.77
CA TYR A 100 -7.54 9.43 11.07
C TYR A 100 -6.51 9.08 12.14
N LEU A 101 -5.57 8.15 11.86
CA LEU A 101 -4.46 7.78 12.74
C LEU A 101 -3.61 9.01 13.10
N HIS A 102 -3.39 9.91 12.13
CA HIS A 102 -2.58 11.10 12.34
C HIS A 102 -3.23 12.11 13.30
N LYS A 103 -4.57 12.12 13.39
CA LYS A 103 -5.34 13.02 14.26
C LYS A 103 -5.66 12.44 15.63
N THR A 104 -5.70 11.12 15.75
CA THR A 104 -6.18 10.42 16.94
C THR A 104 -5.01 9.84 17.73
N SER A 105 -5.27 9.37 18.96
CA SER A 105 -4.29 8.67 19.79
C SER A 105 -3.59 7.55 19.02
N LYS A 106 -2.26 7.48 19.14
CA LYS A 106 -1.38 6.48 18.52
C LYS A 106 -1.65 5.08 19.13
N SER A 107 -2.75 4.45 18.72
CA SER A 107 -3.15 3.12 19.21
C SER A 107 -2.60 2.03 18.32
N ILE A 108 -2.01 0.98 18.93
CA ILE A 108 -1.52 -0.23 18.22
C ILE A 108 -2.60 -0.88 17.34
N TRP A 109 -3.86 -0.84 17.78
CA TRP A 109 -4.99 -1.35 17.01
C TRP A 109 -5.16 -0.64 15.67
N LEU A 110 -4.97 0.68 15.66
CA LEU A 110 -5.08 1.47 14.43
C LEU A 110 -3.95 1.13 13.44
N TYR A 111 -2.73 0.89 13.91
CA TYR A 111 -1.63 0.43 13.05
C TYR A 111 -1.92 -0.95 12.45
N ASN A 112 -2.48 -1.88 13.24
CA ASN A 112 -2.88 -3.18 12.73
C ASN A 112 -3.99 -3.08 11.67
N ILE A 113 -4.98 -2.21 11.88
CA ILE A 113 -6.03 -1.96 10.90
C ILE A 113 -5.45 -1.34 9.63
N CYS A 114 -4.54 -0.37 9.75
CA CYS A 114 -3.83 0.21 8.60
C CYS A 114 -2.98 -0.82 7.85
N ALA A 115 -2.32 -1.74 8.57
CA ALA A 115 -1.56 -2.83 7.95
C ALA A 115 -2.48 -3.77 7.14
N ILE A 116 -3.60 -4.19 7.72
CA ILE A 116 -4.60 -5.01 7.02
C ILE A 116 -5.15 -4.25 5.80
N ALA A 117 -5.52 -2.98 5.97
CA ALA A 117 -6.05 -2.15 4.88
C ALA A 117 -5.01 -1.95 3.75
N ALA A 118 -3.72 -1.85 4.07
CA ALA A 118 -2.64 -1.74 3.09
C ALA A 118 -2.38 -3.06 2.34
N ALA A 119 -2.69 -4.21 2.94
CA ALA A 119 -2.58 -5.51 2.28
C ALA A 119 -3.70 -5.73 1.23
N LEU A 120 -4.88 -5.17 1.43
CA LEU A 120 -6.05 -5.39 0.55
C LEU A 120 -5.79 -5.00 -0.92
N PRO A 121 -5.29 -3.80 -1.26
CA PRO A 121 -5.01 -3.44 -2.65
C PRO A 121 -3.87 -4.27 -3.26
N LEU A 122 -2.94 -4.78 -2.44
CA LEU A 122 -1.90 -5.70 -2.89
C LEU A 122 -2.49 -7.05 -3.28
N ILE A 123 -3.32 -7.63 -2.41
CA ILE A 123 -4.03 -8.87 -2.68
C ILE A 123 -4.97 -8.71 -3.88
N ALA A 124 -5.72 -7.60 -3.97
CA ALA A 124 -6.57 -7.33 -5.11
C ALA A 124 -5.77 -7.30 -6.43
N GLY A 125 -4.54 -6.75 -6.40
CA GLY A 125 -3.65 -6.74 -7.56
C GLY A 125 -3.27 -8.13 -8.06
N THR A 126 -3.26 -9.16 -7.20
CA THR A 126 -2.92 -10.53 -7.61
C THR A 126 -3.95 -11.11 -8.58
N PHE A 127 -5.21 -10.70 -8.48
CA PHE A 127 -6.28 -11.14 -9.37
C PHE A 127 -6.20 -10.52 -10.78
N ALA A 128 -5.37 -9.49 -10.97
CA ALA A 128 -5.11 -8.89 -12.28
C ALA A 128 -3.94 -9.54 -13.02
N SER A 129 -3.20 -10.47 -12.40
CA SER A 129 -2.06 -11.12 -13.03
C SER A 129 -2.51 -12.12 -14.10
N HIS A 130 -1.75 -12.22 -15.20
CA HIS A 130 -2.05 -13.11 -16.32
C HIS A 130 -2.13 -14.59 -15.91
N THR A 131 -1.31 -15.02 -14.97
CA THR A 131 -1.28 -16.39 -14.45
C THR A 131 -2.58 -16.79 -13.74
N VAL A 132 -3.30 -15.82 -13.18
CA VAL A 132 -4.57 -16.02 -12.49
C VAL A 132 -5.76 -15.96 -13.46
N LEU A 133 -5.59 -15.27 -14.61
CA LEU A 133 -6.64 -15.16 -15.63
C LEU A 133 -6.90 -16.48 -16.36
N GLU A 134 -5.88 -17.33 -16.49
CA GLU A 134 -6.00 -18.62 -17.19
C GLU A 134 -6.58 -19.73 -16.29
N ALA A 135 -6.30 -19.72 -14.99
CA ALA A 135 -6.88 -20.66 -14.05
C ALA A 135 -7.02 -20.00 -12.66
N LEU A 136 -8.21 -19.50 -12.33
CA LEU A 136 -8.57 -19.03 -10.98
C LEU A 136 -8.65 -20.22 -9.99
N THR A 137 -7.54 -20.90 -9.80
CA THR A 137 -7.42 -21.96 -8.80
C THR A 137 -6.84 -21.37 -7.52
N PHE A 138 -7.37 -21.74 -6.38
CA PHE A 138 -6.86 -21.34 -5.06
C PHE A 138 -5.35 -21.62 -4.94
N THR A 139 -4.87 -22.70 -5.56
CA THR A 139 -3.47 -23.10 -5.60
C THR A 139 -2.55 -22.15 -6.36
N THR A 140 -3.07 -21.35 -7.30
CA THR A 140 -2.28 -20.34 -8.04
C THR A 140 -2.35 -18.96 -7.42
N VAL A 141 -3.51 -18.58 -6.89
CA VAL A 141 -3.73 -17.24 -6.30
C VAL A 141 -3.04 -17.11 -4.94
N LEU A 142 -3.17 -18.13 -4.07
CA LEU A 142 -2.70 -18.05 -2.69
C LEU A 142 -1.18 -17.89 -2.58
N PRO A 143 -0.33 -18.70 -3.24
CA PRO A 143 1.12 -18.53 -3.17
C PRO A 143 1.57 -17.16 -3.68
N TYR A 144 0.95 -16.66 -4.75
CA TYR A 144 1.28 -15.36 -5.30
C TYR A 144 0.87 -14.23 -4.36
N ALA A 145 -0.31 -14.29 -3.76
CA ALA A 145 -0.76 -13.31 -2.76
C ALA A 145 0.17 -13.29 -1.53
N ILE A 146 0.55 -14.47 -1.02
CA ILE A 146 1.50 -14.60 0.08
C ILE A 146 2.85 -14.00 -0.31
N HIS A 147 3.37 -14.33 -1.49
CA HIS A 147 4.64 -13.78 -1.98
C HIS A 147 4.61 -12.26 -2.04
N VAL A 148 3.56 -11.68 -2.62
CA VAL A 148 3.39 -10.22 -2.73
C VAL A 148 3.31 -9.56 -1.37
N VAL A 149 2.58 -10.14 -0.40
CA VAL A 149 2.49 -9.61 0.96
C VAL A 149 3.84 -9.71 1.68
N LEU A 150 4.53 -10.85 1.61
CA LEU A 150 5.84 -11.04 2.23
C LEU A 150 6.91 -10.11 1.63
N ALA A 151 6.95 -9.96 0.29
CA ALA A 151 7.83 -9.00 -0.38
C ALA A 151 7.52 -7.57 0.08
N GLY A 152 6.25 -7.25 0.22
CA GLY A 152 5.79 -6.02 0.82
C GLY A 152 6.33 -5.85 2.24
N VAL A 153 6.18 -6.79 3.13
CA VAL A 153 6.71 -6.75 4.50
C VAL A 153 8.22 -6.50 4.49
N TRP A 154 8.95 -7.19 3.67
CA TRP A 154 10.40 -7.07 3.62
C TRP A 154 10.87 -5.69 3.11
N LEU A 155 10.37 -5.24 1.96
CA LEU A 155 10.74 -3.95 1.37
C LEU A 155 10.32 -2.75 2.21
N GLY A 156 9.16 -2.81 2.81
CA GLY A 156 8.62 -1.68 3.56
C GLY A 156 9.17 -1.57 4.98
N ALA A 157 9.84 -2.60 5.53
CA ALA A 157 10.56 -2.50 6.78
C ALA A 157 11.85 -1.65 6.63
N LEU A 158 12.43 -1.57 5.42
CA LEU A 158 13.70 -0.88 5.17
C LEU A 158 13.69 0.61 5.57
N PRO A 159 12.68 1.44 5.22
CA PRO A 159 12.67 2.84 5.65
C PRO A 159 12.65 3.00 7.17
N GLY A 160 11.86 2.19 7.88
CA GLY A 160 11.80 2.20 9.34
C GLY A 160 13.13 1.80 9.97
N PHE A 161 13.75 0.75 9.45
CA PHE A 161 15.06 0.28 9.90
C PHE A 161 16.16 1.34 9.66
N LEU A 162 16.18 1.97 8.48
CA LEU A 162 17.14 3.03 8.16
C LEU A 162 17.02 4.24 9.10
N LEU A 163 15.79 4.68 9.39
CA LEU A 163 15.56 5.77 10.33
C LEU A 163 16.02 5.42 11.75
N LEU A 164 15.79 4.18 12.18
CA LEU A 164 16.23 3.70 13.50
C LEU A 164 17.76 3.70 13.62
N VAL A 165 18.46 3.16 12.62
CA VAL A 165 19.94 3.13 12.60
C VAL A 165 20.52 4.54 12.54
N TYR A 166 19.89 5.44 11.81
CA TYR A 166 20.35 6.83 11.70
C TYR A 166 20.26 7.56 13.06
N GLU A 167 19.16 7.40 13.79
CA GLU A 167 19.01 8.01 15.12
C GLU A 167 19.97 7.44 16.16
N GLU A 168 20.21 6.13 16.13
CA GLU A 168 21.16 5.51 17.06
C GLU A 168 22.57 6.05 16.85
N LYS A 169 22.96 6.29 15.60
CA LYS A 169 24.26 6.90 15.27
C LYS A 169 24.37 8.34 15.78
N GLU A 170 23.30 9.16 15.67
CA GLU A 170 23.31 10.54 16.22
C GLU A 170 23.36 10.57 17.75
N SER A 171 22.85 9.55 18.44
CA SER A 171 22.87 9.49 19.91
C SER A 171 24.24 9.10 20.50
N ILE A 172 25.13 8.53 19.69
CA ILE A 172 26.48 8.05 20.10
C ILE A 172 27.57 9.08 19.75
N SER A 173 27.29 10.03 18.88
CA SER A 173 28.24 11.11 18.49
C SER A 173 28.08 12.38 19.32
#